data_41f4870b228f5dbbd78ecd34b99f65c1
#
_entry.id   41f4870b228f5dbbd78ecd34b99f65c1
#
_cell.length_a   1.000
_cell.length_b   1.000
_cell.length_c   1.000
_cell.angle_alpha   90.00
_cell.angle_beta   90.00
_cell.angle_gamma   90.00
#
_symmetry.space_group_name_H-M   'P 1'
#
loop_
_entity.id
_entity.type
_entity.pdbx_description
1 polymer ?
#
loop_
_entity_poly.entity_id
_entity_poly.type
_entity_poly.pdbx_seq_one_letter_code
_entity_poly.pdbx_strand_id
1 'polypeptide(L)' 'MEYRIRLTKGRDGFYTAQCLEVPGAISQGRTKAEAMRNAKEALELVLEVPVSVARRGRAG' A
#
# COMPACT_ATOMS: atom_id res chain seq x y z
N MET A 1 -15.77 -0.60 -0.73
CA MET A 1 -14.93 -1.10 -1.80
C MET A 1 -13.53 -1.36 -1.31
N GLU A 2 -12.96 -2.47 -1.73
CA GLU A 2 -11.61 -2.79 -1.29
C GLU A 2 -10.59 -2.49 -2.37
N TYR A 3 -9.41 -2.11 -1.96
CA TYR A 3 -8.34 -1.81 -2.87
C TYR A 3 -7.19 -2.78 -2.64
N ARG A 4 -6.50 -3.15 -3.70
CA ARG A 4 -5.41 -4.10 -3.63
C ARG A 4 -4.09 -3.36 -3.71
N ILE A 5 -3.15 -3.78 -2.87
CA ILE A 5 -1.84 -3.14 -2.82
C ILE A 5 -0.80 -4.15 -3.27
N ARG A 6 0.04 -3.77 -4.21
CA ARG A 6 1.14 -4.60 -4.64
C ARG A 6 2.39 -4.18 -3.88
N LEU A 7 3.08 -5.15 -3.32
CA LEU A 7 4.32 -4.88 -2.62
C LEU A 7 5.49 -5.40 -3.44
N THR A 8 6.52 -4.59 -3.55
CA THR A 8 7.72 -4.95 -4.28
C THR A 8 8.92 -4.56 -3.42
N LYS A 9 9.89 -5.45 -3.29
CA LYS A 9 11.09 -5.13 -2.55
C LYS A 9 12.14 -4.59 -3.50
N GLY A 10 12.68 -3.44 -3.19
CA GLY A 10 13.70 -2.83 -4.00
C GLY A 10 15.08 -3.29 -3.62
N ARG A 11 16.06 -2.97 -4.45
CA ARG A 11 17.43 -3.35 -4.19
C ARG A 11 18.01 -2.63 -3.01
N ASP A 12 17.46 -1.47 -2.69
CA ASP A 12 17.96 -0.70 -1.57
C ASP A 12 17.38 -1.17 -0.24
N GLY A 13 16.60 -2.24 -0.25
CA GLY A 13 16.03 -2.77 0.98
C GLY A 13 14.72 -2.17 1.37
N PHE A 14 14.23 -1.21 0.60
CA PHE A 14 12.93 -0.64 0.87
C PHE A 14 11.85 -1.39 0.14
N TYR A 15 10.65 -1.37 0.70
CA TYR A 15 9.50 -1.95 0.02
C TYR A 15 8.69 -0.82 -0.60
N THR A 16 8.17 -1.07 -1.79
CA THR A 16 7.27 -0.13 -2.46
C THR A 16 5.89 -0.75 -2.48
N ALA A 17 4.90 0.04 -2.12
CA ALA A 17 3.51 -0.42 -2.12
C ALA A 17 2.72 0.48 -3.05
N GLN A 18 1.99 -0.11 -3.98
CA GLN A 18 1.23 0.66 -4.95
C GLN A 18 -0.17 0.07 -5.08
N CYS A 19 -1.16 0.92 -5.08
CA CYS A 19 -2.53 0.48 -5.24
C CYS A 19 -2.78 0.12 -6.69
N LEU A 20 -3.32 -1.08 -6.93
CA LEU A 20 -3.56 -1.52 -8.29
C LEU A 20 -4.70 -0.76 -8.95
N GLU A 21 -5.73 -0.42 -8.19
CA GLU A 21 -6.86 0.31 -8.72
C GLU A 21 -6.59 1.79 -8.89
N VAL A 22 -5.66 2.32 -8.10
CA VAL A 22 -5.31 3.74 -8.16
C VAL A 22 -3.80 3.85 -8.20
N PRO A 23 -3.18 3.68 -9.38
CA PRO A 23 -1.72 3.60 -9.47
C PRO A 23 -0.97 4.82 -8.93
N GLY A 24 -1.62 5.97 -8.86
CA GLY A 24 -0.99 7.14 -8.28
C GLY A 24 -0.78 7.04 -6.77
N ALA A 25 -1.47 6.09 -6.13
CA ALA A 25 -1.29 5.90 -4.69
C ALA A 25 -0.14 4.92 -4.49
N ILE A 26 1.05 5.45 -4.33
CA ILE A 26 2.25 4.64 -4.20
C ILE A 26 3.10 5.22 -3.08
N SER A 27 3.73 4.36 -2.31
CA SER A 27 4.56 4.80 -1.20
C SER A 27 5.62 3.76 -0.89
N GLN A 28 6.50 4.08 0.03
CA GLN A 28 7.59 3.20 0.40
C GLN A 28 7.65 3.03 1.91
N GLY A 29 8.34 2.00 2.33
CA GLY A 29 8.58 1.76 3.74
C GLY A 29 9.73 0.79 3.93
N ARG A 30 10.25 0.71 5.12
CA ARG A 30 11.35 -0.20 5.40
C ARG A 30 10.88 -1.62 5.64
N THR A 31 9.61 -1.79 5.95
CA THR A 31 9.02 -3.10 6.13
C THR A 31 7.77 -3.16 5.29
N LYS A 32 7.26 -4.37 5.09
CA LYS A 32 6.02 -4.53 4.34
C LYS A 32 4.88 -3.82 5.04
N ALA A 33 4.81 -3.94 6.36
CA ALA A 33 3.73 -3.31 7.12
C ALA A 33 3.79 -1.79 6.99
N GLU A 34 5.00 -1.23 7.06
CA GLU A 34 5.15 0.20 6.95
C GLU A 34 4.77 0.68 5.55
N ALA A 35 5.22 -0.03 4.52
CA ALA A 35 4.89 0.35 3.15
C ALA A 35 3.38 0.28 2.91
N MET A 36 2.73 -0.76 3.45
CA MET A 36 1.28 -0.90 3.31
C MET A 36 0.56 0.25 4.00
N ARG A 37 0.97 0.60 5.22
CA ARG A 37 0.33 1.67 5.94
C ARG A 37 0.51 3.00 5.22
N ASN A 38 1.71 3.25 4.70
CA ASN A 38 1.97 4.49 4.01
C ASN A 38 1.20 4.56 2.69
N ALA A 39 1.06 3.44 2.00
CA ALA A 39 0.30 3.41 0.76
C ALA A 39 -1.19 3.63 1.03
N LYS A 40 -1.68 3.10 2.14
CA LYS A 40 -3.07 3.32 2.50
C LYS A 40 -3.32 4.80 2.75
N GLU A 41 -2.40 5.46 3.46
CA GLU A 41 -2.54 6.88 3.69
C GLU A 41 -2.51 7.67 2.38
N ALA A 42 -1.61 7.28 1.48
CA ALA A 42 -1.53 7.95 0.19
C ALA A 42 -2.83 7.78 -0.58
N LEU A 43 -3.40 6.58 -0.53
CA LEU A 43 -4.65 6.31 -1.22
C LEU A 43 -5.79 7.15 -0.63
N GLU A 44 -5.83 7.26 0.69
CA GLU A 44 -6.87 8.04 1.34
C GLU A 44 -6.75 9.52 1.01
N LEU A 45 -5.53 10.00 0.85
CA LEU A 45 -5.33 11.38 0.48
C LEU A 45 -5.81 11.64 -0.96
N VAL A 46 -5.55 10.68 -1.85
CA VAL A 46 -5.99 10.84 -3.22
C VAL A 46 -7.50 10.80 -3.33
N LEU A 47 -8.13 9.88 -2.61
CA LEU A 47 -9.57 9.71 -2.69
C LEU A 47 -10.33 10.61 -1.72
N GLU A 48 -9.61 11.13 -0.70
CA GLU A 48 -10.19 12.00 0.31
C GLU A 48 -11.29 11.31 1.11
N VAL A 49 -11.18 9.98 1.26
CA VAL A 49 -12.11 9.21 2.09
C VAL A 49 -11.33 8.04 2.70
N PRO A 50 -11.78 7.53 3.84
CA PRO A 50 -11.16 6.34 4.40
C PRO A 50 -11.40 5.13 3.50
N VAL A 51 -10.45 4.21 3.43
CA VAL A 51 -10.57 3.03 2.58
C VAL A 51 -10.16 1.78 3.33
N SER A 52 -10.58 0.65 2.79
CA SER A 52 -10.15 -0.64 3.27
C SER A 52 -9.19 -1.22 2.25
N VAL A 53 -8.14 -1.86 2.74
CA VAL A 53 -7.16 -2.49 1.88
C VAL A 53 -7.27 -3.99 2.05
N ALA A 54 -7.38 -4.70 0.94
CA ALA A 54 -7.44 -6.16 0.97
C ALA A 54 -6.06 -6.72 1.34
N ARG A 55 -5.96 -7.50 2.43
CA ARG A 55 -4.70 -8.05 2.83
C ARG A 55 -4.64 -9.44 2.44
N ARG A 56 -3.60 -9.87 1.85
CA ARG A 56 -3.46 -11.11 1.48
C ARG A 56 -3.03 -11.88 2.56
N GLY A 57 -3.30 -12.75 2.88
CA GLY A 57 -2.74 -13.46 3.86
C GLY A 57 -3.20 -13.18 5.12
N ARG A 58 -3.45 -13.36 5.68
CA ARG A 58 -3.75 -13.22 6.77
C ARG A 58 -2.94 -13.19 7.56
N ALA A 59 -2.85 -12.67 8.18
CA ALA A 59 -2.02 -12.49 8.98
C ALA A 59 -1.93 -13.33 9.73
N GLY A 60 -1.85 -13.86 9.71
CA GLY A 60 -1.50 -14.91 10.40
C GLY A 60 -1.24 -14.69 11.40
#